data_54ccc4a5382ff943901bf1dc64931bba
#
_entry.id   54ccc4a5382ff943901bf1dc64931bba
#
_cell.length_a   1.000
_cell.length_b   1.000
_cell.length_c   1.000
_cell.angle_alpha   90.00
_cell.angle_beta   90.00
_cell.angle_gamma   90.00
#
_symmetry.space_group_name_H-M   'P 1'
#
loop_
_entity.id
_entity.type
_entity.pdbx_description
1 polymer ?
#
loop_
_entity_poly.entity_id
_entity_poly.type
_entity_poly.pdbx_seq_one_letter_code
_entity_poly.pdbx_strand_id
1 'polypeptide(L)'
;MVTVCDIRGMVCQKFPEKCAESWDNPGLQLGRGDARVNRVLTALELTPAVVAEAISWGAQLVLTHHPFIFKPIKVMNDDTPEGRMLLDLAEHKIALLAAHTNLDSAPHAIAEKLADDLELCNRKPFLSHEPYATYKIVVFVPKTDAETVAQAMHAKGAGCVGQYTNVSFRGCGTGHFTCGQGSHPAIGTPGTSETVEEIRLEMVVSERDLRAVTRALHQAHPYEEPAFDVFKLESEVHGLTDLYGFGMEGDLPAPMTLRALIAHIKQIWDIPSLRAAGNADQMVSRVAFVNGAGAKFISNARGIDALITGDCGHHDFDNAIRRGIALIDAGHYETEKYIPQILAQTLMDSAFGNELEVQIAREMRNPFEVY
;
A
#
# COMPACT_ATOMS: atom_id res chain seq x y z
N MET A 1 21.06 -13.93 -5.02
CA MET A 1 21.54 -12.57 -5.38
C MET A 1 20.34 -11.74 -5.77
N VAL A 2 20.12 -10.67 -5.07
CA VAL A 2 18.95 -9.79 -5.20
C VAL A 2 19.09 -8.87 -6.40
N THR A 3 18.01 -8.62 -7.13
CA THR A 3 17.94 -7.67 -8.26
C THR A 3 17.03 -6.49 -7.93
N VAL A 4 17.08 -5.43 -8.75
CA VAL A 4 16.15 -4.28 -8.64
C VAL A 4 14.69 -4.75 -8.77
N CYS A 5 14.38 -5.71 -9.65
CA CYS A 5 13.03 -6.28 -9.76
C CYS A 5 12.60 -7.02 -8.50
N ASP A 6 13.51 -7.73 -7.82
CA ASP A 6 13.19 -8.40 -6.56
C ASP A 6 12.83 -7.37 -5.48
N ILE A 7 13.62 -6.29 -5.36
CA ILE A 7 13.33 -5.20 -4.42
C ILE A 7 12.01 -4.51 -4.76
N ARG A 8 11.77 -4.18 -6.04
CA ARG A 8 10.47 -3.64 -6.48
C ARG A 8 9.33 -4.58 -6.11
N GLY A 9 9.52 -5.89 -6.31
CA GLY A 9 8.54 -6.91 -5.92
C GLY A 9 8.22 -6.89 -4.42
N MET A 10 9.23 -6.78 -3.56
CA MET A 10 9.07 -6.67 -2.11
C MET A 10 8.32 -5.39 -1.70
N VAL A 11 8.73 -4.25 -2.27
CA VAL A 11 8.05 -2.96 -2.04
C VAL A 11 6.59 -3.04 -2.50
N CYS A 12 6.33 -3.60 -3.69
CA CYS A 12 4.98 -3.77 -4.22
C CYS A 12 4.14 -4.79 -3.43
N GLN A 13 4.74 -5.75 -2.77
CA GLN A 13 4.01 -6.68 -1.92
C GLN A 13 3.39 -5.96 -0.71
N LYS A 14 4.10 -5.00 -0.13
CA LYS A 14 3.63 -4.22 1.02
C LYS A 14 2.89 -2.95 0.58
N PHE A 15 3.37 -2.28 -0.45
CA PHE A 15 2.86 -1.02 -1.00
C PHE A 15 2.55 -1.18 -2.50
N PRO A 16 1.44 -1.81 -2.89
CA PRO A 16 1.18 -2.13 -4.28
C PRO A 16 1.05 -0.87 -5.16
N GLU A 17 1.79 -0.80 -6.26
CA GLU A 17 1.72 0.33 -7.20
C GLU A 17 0.29 0.61 -7.70
N LYS A 18 -0.57 -0.41 -7.74
CA LYS A 18 -2.00 -0.28 -8.06
C LYS A 18 -2.76 0.62 -7.08
N CYS A 19 -2.26 0.76 -5.85
CA CYS A 19 -2.86 1.60 -4.80
C CYS A 19 -2.47 3.08 -4.93
N ALA A 20 -1.63 3.42 -5.90
CA ALA A 20 -1.28 4.81 -6.16
C ALA A 20 -2.43 5.58 -6.81
N GLU A 21 -2.45 6.88 -6.55
CA GLU A 21 -3.33 7.81 -7.25
C GLU A 21 -3.05 7.82 -8.76
N SER A 22 -4.06 8.04 -9.57
CA SER A 22 -3.99 7.97 -11.04
C SER A 22 -3.05 9.00 -11.68
N TRP A 23 -2.73 10.07 -10.96
CA TRP A 23 -1.82 11.14 -11.39
C TRP A 23 -0.38 10.91 -10.92
N ASP A 24 -0.14 9.91 -10.08
CA ASP A 24 1.16 9.62 -9.47
C ASP A 24 2.06 8.79 -10.40
N ASN A 25 3.36 8.72 -10.06
CA ASN A 25 4.36 7.97 -10.80
C ASN A 25 5.30 7.16 -9.88
N PRO A 26 4.79 6.22 -9.07
CA PRO A 26 5.64 5.33 -8.27
C PRO A 26 6.32 4.27 -9.14
N GLY A 27 7.20 3.49 -8.54
CA GLY A 27 7.88 2.38 -9.18
C GLY A 27 9.27 2.72 -9.68
N LEU A 28 9.81 1.90 -10.57
CA LEU A 28 11.18 2.05 -11.09
C LEU A 28 11.24 3.23 -12.06
N GLN A 29 11.95 4.29 -11.66
CA GLN A 29 12.08 5.53 -12.43
C GLN A 29 13.35 5.60 -13.29
N LEU A 30 14.44 4.97 -12.81
CA LEU A 30 15.71 4.90 -13.51
C LEU A 30 16.38 3.55 -13.23
N GLY A 31 17.06 3.00 -14.24
CA GLY A 31 17.89 1.82 -14.07
C GLY A 31 17.32 0.56 -14.71
N ARG A 32 18.01 -0.55 -14.51
CA ARG A 32 17.67 -1.86 -15.06
C ARG A 32 17.08 -2.75 -13.98
N GLY A 33 15.95 -3.40 -14.26
CA GLY A 33 15.30 -4.32 -13.33
C GLY A 33 16.13 -5.56 -12.98
N ASP A 34 16.97 -6.02 -13.90
CA ASP A 34 17.87 -7.18 -13.74
C ASP A 34 19.21 -6.83 -13.09
N ALA A 35 19.49 -5.55 -12.79
CA ALA A 35 20.69 -5.12 -12.13
C ALA A 35 20.76 -5.70 -10.69
N ARG A 36 21.95 -6.17 -10.30
CA ARG A 36 22.20 -6.72 -8.95
C ARG A 36 22.28 -5.60 -7.92
N VAL A 37 21.74 -5.87 -6.75
CA VAL A 37 21.69 -4.92 -5.64
C VAL A 37 22.16 -5.61 -4.36
N ASN A 38 23.11 -4.99 -3.67
CA ASN A 38 23.52 -5.35 -2.32
C ASN A 38 23.31 -4.18 -1.35
N ARG A 39 23.44 -2.93 -1.83
CA ARG A 39 23.33 -1.70 -1.02
C ARG A 39 22.16 -0.84 -1.51
N VAL A 40 21.25 -0.55 -0.60
CA VAL A 40 20.08 0.29 -0.84
C VAL A 40 20.11 1.51 0.08
N LEU A 41 20.08 2.69 -0.50
CA LEU A 41 19.91 3.94 0.25
C LEU A 41 18.44 4.34 0.23
N THR A 42 17.80 4.49 1.39
CA THR A 42 16.42 4.98 1.51
C THR A 42 16.42 6.46 1.84
N ALA A 43 15.54 7.23 1.19
CA ALA A 43 15.41 8.67 1.39
C ALA A 43 13.95 9.13 1.25
N LEU A 44 13.63 10.33 1.75
CA LEU A 44 12.33 10.94 1.50
C LEU A 44 12.24 11.39 0.03
N GLU A 45 13.27 12.08 -0.45
CA GLU A 45 13.37 12.59 -1.82
C GLU A 45 14.79 12.50 -2.35
N LEU A 46 14.94 12.56 -3.67
CA LEU A 46 16.25 12.61 -4.33
C LEU A 46 16.74 14.04 -4.35
N THR A 47 17.85 14.30 -3.64
CA THR A 47 18.56 15.60 -3.65
C THR A 47 19.98 15.42 -4.14
N PRO A 48 20.70 16.49 -4.53
CA PRO A 48 22.12 16.37 -4.87
C PRO A 48 22.97 15.75 -3.75
N ALA A 49 22.63 16.03 -2.49
CA ALA A 49 23.32 15.45 -1.34
C ALA A 49 23.05 13.93 -1.21
N VAL A 50 21.82 13.49 -1.43
CA VAL A 50 21.45 12.05 -1.45
C VAL A 50 22.15 11.32 -2.60
N VAL A 51 22.25 11.94 -3.80
CA VAL A 51 22.99 11.36 -4.93
C VAL A 51 24.49 11.21 -4.57
N ALA A 52 25.11 12.26 -4.02
CA ALA A 52 26.50 12.21 -3.60
C ALA A 52 26.75 11.14 -2.51
N GLU A 53 25.84 11.01 -1.54
CA GLU A 53 25.89 9.97 -0.52
C GLU A 53 25.77 8.57 -1.15
N ALA A 54 24.82 8.35 -2.05
CA ALA A 54 24.63 7.09 -2.75
C ALA A 54 25.89 6.66 -3.53
N ILE A 55 26.49 7.59 -4.26
CA ILE A 55 27.74 7.36 -5.01
C ILE A 55 28.90 7.02 -4.06
N SER A 56 29.10 7.84 -3.03
CA SER A 56 30.22 7.66 -2.10
C SER A 56 30.15 6.37 -1.30
N TRP A 57 28.93 5.94 -0.95
CA TRP A 57 28.69 4.68 -0.24
C TRP A 57 28.69 3.47 -1.19
N GLY A 58 28.57 3.69 -2.50
CA GLY A 58 28.52 2.62 -3.51
C GLY A 58 27.18 1.90 -3.50
N ALA A 59 26.07 2.63 -3.32
CA ALA A 59 24.73 2.08 -3.47
C ALA A 59 24.46 1.64 -4.92
N GLN A 60 23.62 0.62 -5.11
CA GLN A 60 23.13 0.22 -6.42
C GLN A 60 21.67 0.63 -6.64
N LEU A 61 20.98 1.01 -5.56
CA LEU A 61 19.59 1.48 -5.60
C LEU A 61 19.39 2.61 -4.59
N VAL A 62 18.73 3.68 -5.04
CA VAL A 62 18.09 4.67 -4.16
C VAL A 62 16.59 4.40 -4.17
N LEU A 63 16.01 4.20 -2.98
CA LEU A 63 14.57 4.02 -2.78
C LEU A 63 14.03 5.26 -2.09
N THR A 64 13.19 6.03 -2.80
CA THR A 64 12.60 7.27 -2.30
C THR A 64 11.10 7.13 -2.03
N HIS A 65 10.58 8.04 -1.21
CA HIS A 65 9.14 8.27 -1.14
C HIS A 65 8.68 9.10 -2.34
N HIS A 66 9.15 10.34 -2.44
CA HIS A 66 8.78 11.21 -3.54
C HIS A 66 9.35 10.73 -4.88
N PRO A 67 8.50 10.58 -5.93
CA PRO A 67 8.98 10.27 -7.26
C PRO A 67 9.73 11.47 -7.84
N PHE A 68 10.98 11.27 -8.19
CA PHE A 68 11.78 12.33 -8.81
C PHE A 68 11.27 12.69 -10.20
N ILE A 69 10.90 11.66 -10.99
CA ILE A 69 10.27 11.85 -12.30
C ILE A 69 8.75 11.87 -12.09
N PHE A 70 8.24 13.00 -11.59
CA PHE A 70 6.81 13.19 -11.39
C PHE A 70 6.07 13.54 -12.69
N LYS A 71 6.72 14.31 -13.56
CA LYS A 71 6.23 14.68 -14.90
C LYS A 71 7.15 14.10 -15.96
N PRO A 72 6.62 13.76 -17.16
CA PRO A 72 7.44 13.26 -18.25
C PRO A 72 8.62 14.18 -18.56
N ILE A 73 9.82 13.61 -18.61
CA ILE A 73 11.05 14.33 -18.97
C ILE A 73 11.11 14.47 -20.48
N LYS A 74 11.28 15.69 -20.97
CA LYS A 74 11.42 15.97 -22.42
C LYS A 74 12.86 15.96 -22.89
N VAL A 75 13.79 16.35 -22.02
CA VAL A 75 15.22 16.42 -22.32
C VAL A 75 15.98 15.98 -21.08
N MET A 76 17.00 15.15 -21.26
CA MET A 76 17.90 14.71 -20.20
C MET A 76 19.32 15.09 -20.60
N ASN A 77 19.85 16.14 -19.98
CA ASN A 77 21.21 16.66 -20.15
C ASN A 77 21.70 17.31 -18.84
N ASP A 78 22.89 17.83 -18.81
CA ASP A 78 23.51 18.44 -17.63
C ASP A 78 23.22 19.94 -17.46
N ASP A 79 22.35 20.53 -18.28
CA ASP A 79 21.98 21.95 -18.17
C ASP A 79 21.14 22.22 -16.90
N THR A 80 20.41 21.20 -16.38
CA THR A 80 19.59 21.36 -15.20
C THR A 80 20.09 20.50 -14.00
N PRO A 81 19.83 20.93 -12.76
CA PRO A 81 20.16 20.11 -11.59
C PRO A 81 19.55 18.71 -11.64
N GLU A 82 18.31 18.62 -12.11
CA GLU A 82 17.56 17.35 -12.24
C GLU A 82 18.22 16.42 -13.26
N GLY A 83 18.61 16.97 -14.42
CA GLY A 83 19.31 16.21 -15.46
C GLY A 83 20.67 15.71 -14.98
N ARG A 84 21.44 16.56 -14.28
CA ARG A 84 22.73 16.13 -13.68
C ARG A 84 22.55 14.97 -12.71
N MET A 85 21.59 15.05 -11.77
CA MET A 85 21.34 13.97 -10.81
C MET A 85 20.99 12.65 -11.49
N LEU A 86 20.17 12.67 -12.54
CA LEU A 86 19.83 11.46 -13.29
C LEU A 86 21.01 10.88 -14.07
N LEU A 87 21.83 11.75 -14.67
CA LEU A 87 23.06 11.34 -15.35
C LEU A 87 24.07 10.75 -14.37
N ASP A 88 24.28 11.40 -13.23
CA ASP A 88 25.17 10.88 -12.17
C ASP A 88 24.74 9.48 -11.69
N LEU A 89 23.44 9.28 -11.43
CA LEU A 89 22.93 7.96 -11.08
C LEU A 89 23.15 6.93 -12.19
N ALA A 90 22.86 7.32 -13.45
CA ALA A 90 23.00 6.43 -14.61
C ALA A 90 24.46 6.02 -14.86
N GLU A 91 25.40 6.97 -14.79
CA GLU A 91 26.84 6.74 -14.96
C GLU A 91 27.39 5.80 -13.88
N HIS A 92 26.92 5.96 -12.64
CA HIS A 92 27.29 5.07 -11.52
C HIS A 92 26.46 3.79 -11.43
N LYS A 93 25.54 3.55 -12.41
CA LYS A 93 24.66 2.38 -12.47
C LYS A 93 23.77 2.22 -11.23
N ILE A 94 23.35 3.33 -10.63
CA ILE A 94 22.45 3.38 -9.49
C ILE A 94 21.02 3.48 -10.00
N ALA A 95 20.17 2.53 -9.62
CA ALA A 95 18.74 2.57 -9.93
C ALA A 95 17.99 3.52 -8.99
N LEU A 96 16.86 4.06 -9.44
CA LEU A 96 15.96 4.89 -8.65
C LEU A 96 14.57 4.27 -8.65
N LEU A 97 14.05 3.97 -7.47
CA LEU A 97 12.72 3.41 -7.22
C LEU A 97 11.96 4.34 -6.28
N ALA A 98 10.68 4.57 -6.54
CA ALA A 98 9.83 5.40 -5.69
C ALA A 98 8.60 4.61 -5.16
N ALA A 99 8.24 4.87 -3.90
CA ALA A 99 7.00 4.41 -3.28
C ALA A 99 6.32 5.62 -2.61
N HIS A 100 5.34 6.20 -3.29
CA HIS A 100 4.70 7.46 -2.97
C HIS A 100 3.27 7.24 -2.45
N THR A 101 2.26 7.69 -3.17
CA THR A 101 0.87 7.56 -2.73
C THR A 101 0.41 6.12 -2.54
N ASN A 102 1.04 5.16 -3.18
CA ASN A 102 0.84 3.74 -2.92
C ASN A 102 1.32 3.30 -1.52
N LEU A 103 2.35 3.97 -0.96
CA LEU A 103 2.77 3.78 0.42
C LEU A 103 1.82 4.50 1.37
N ASP A 104 1.43 5.75 1.05
CA ASP A 104 0.53 6.55 1.90
C ASP A 104 -0.82 5.88 2.09
N SER A 105 -1.32 5.21 1.05
CA SER A 105 -2.61 4.53 1.09
C SER A 105 -2.57 3.12 1.67
N ALA A 106 -1.38 2.54 1.86
CA ALA A 106 -1.25 1.17 2.31
C ALA A 106 -1.47 1.03 3.83
N PRO A 107 -2.08 -0.07 4.29
CA PRO A 107 -2.14 -0.39 5.71
C PRO A 107 -0.73 -0.62 6.27
N HIS A 108 -0.58 -0.38 7.58
CA HIS A 108 0.69 -0.56 8.30
C HIS A 108 1.87 0.24 7.72
N ALA A 109 1.58 1.45 7.22
CA ALA A 109 2.56 2.41 6.70
C ALA A 109 2.62 3.67 7.58
N ILE A 110 2.85 4.83 6.97
CA ILE A 110 3.02 6.10 7.70
C ILE A 110 1.79 6.48 8.52
N ALA A 111 0.58 6.19 8.03
CA ALA A 111 -0.65 6.52 8.74
C ALA A 111 -0.76 5.78 10.08
N GLU A 112 -0.38 4.51 10.14
CA GLU A 112 -0.34 3.75 11.41
C GLU A 112 0.68 4.33 12.39
N LYS A 113 1.88 4.67 11.90
CA LYS A 113 2.94 5.28 12.72
C LYS A 113 2.47 6.58 13.38
N LEU A 114 1.83 7.47 12.62
CA LEU A 114 1.34 8.75 13.15
C LEU A 114 0.14 8.54 14.10
N ALA A 115 -0.70 7.56 13.85
CA ALA A 115 -1.81 7.19 14.73
C ALA A 115 -1.30 6.60 16.07
N ASP A 116 -0.23 5.80 16.01
CA ASP A 116 0.43 5.27 17.22
C ASP A 116 1.02 6.39 18.08
N ASP A 117 1.69 7.36 17.45
CA ASP A 117 2.26 8.51 18.15
C ASP A 117 1.21 9.35 18.87
N LEU A 118 0.02 9.48 18.28
CA LEU A 118 -1.13 10.17 18.87
C LEU A 118 -1.95 9.27 19.81
N GLU A 119 -1.57 8.01 19.98
CA GLU A 119 -2.28 6.99 20.77
C GLU A 119 -3.77 6.88 20.41
N LEU A 120 -4.11 7.05 19.12
CA LEU A 120 -5.51 7.08 18.69
C LEU A 120 -6.20 5.74 18.95
N CYS A 121 -7.46 5.84 19.42
CA CYS A 121 -8.40 4.72 19.55
C CYS A 121 -9.42 4.74 18.42
N ASN A 122 -10.17 3.64 18.23
CA ASN A 122 -11.24 3.54 17.21
C ASN A 122 -10.79 4.00 15.82
N ARG A 123 -9.61 3.58 15.42
CA ARG A 123 -8.93 3.98 14.18
C ARG A 123 -9.62 3.43 12.95
N LYS A 124 -9.66 4.23 11.88
CA LYS A 124 -9.98 3.80 10.52
C LYS A 124 -9.32 4.76 9.52
N PRO A 125 -9.10 4.34 8.26
CA PRO A 125 -8.62 5.25 7.23
C PRO A 125 -9.55 6.46 7.11
N PHE A 126 -8.96 7.65 7.02
CA PHE A 126 -9.74 8.88 6.88
C PHE A 126 -10.43 8.97 5.50
N LEU A 127 -9.71 8.55 4.47
CA LEU A 127 -10.22 8.46 3.10
C LEU A 127 -10.06 7.02 2.63
N SER A 128 -11.01 6.18 2.97
CA SER A 128 -11.01 4.78 2.54
C SER A 128 -11.10 4.66 1.03
N HIS A 129 -10.33 3.76 0.45
CA HIS A 129 -10.48 3.39 -0.94
C HIS A 129 -10.26 1.88 -1.11
N GLU A 130 -10.91 1.27 -2.08
CA GLU A 130 -10.79 -0.15 -2.38
C GLU A 130 -10.04 -0.34 -3.71
N PRO A 131 -8.71 -0.57 -3.68
CA PRO A 131 -7.93 -0.71 -4.91
C PRO A 131 -8.16 -2.05 -5.60
N TYR A 132 -8.76 -3.01 -4.90
CA TYR A 132 -8.95 -4.37 -5.37
C TYR A 132 -10.42 -4.70 -5.54
N ALA A 133 -10.78 -5.20 -6.72
CA ALA A 133 -12.10 -5.77 -6.95
C ALA A 133 -12.27 -7.07 -6.15
N THR A 134 -13.51 -7.34 -5.76
CA THR A 134 -13.91 -8.63 -5.18
C THR A 134 -14.45 -9.53 -6.28
N TYR A 135 -14.06 -10.79 -6.23
CA TYR A 135 -14.52 -11.82 -7.14
C TYR A 135 -15.19 -12.95 -6.37
N LYS A 136 -16.11 -13.62 -7.03
CA LYS A 136 -16.59 -14.94 -6.61
C LYS A 136 -15.95 -15.99 -7.52
N ILE A 137 -15.29 -16.97 -6.90
CA ILE A 137 -14.81 -18.15 -7.58
C ILE A 137 -15.77 -19.29 -7.31
N VAL A 138 -16.16 -20.00 -8.34
CA VAL A 138 -17.03 -21.17 -8.29
C VAL A 138 -16.28 -22.32 -8.93
N VAL A 139 -16.15 -23.44 -8.24
CA VAL A 139 -15.51 -24.64 -8.79
C VAL A 139 -16.39 -25.87 -8.53
N PHE A 140 -16.38 -26.80 -9.47
CA PHE A 140 -17.11 -28.06 -9.36
C PHE A 140 -16.11 -29.17 -9.06
N VAL A 141 -16.25 -29.78 -7.88
CA VAL A 141 -15.25 -30.70 -7.31
C VAL A 141 -15.93 -32.02 -6.94
N PRO A 142 -15.34 -33.20 -7.27
CA PRO A 142 -15.81 -34.47 -6.74
C PRO A 142 -15.98 -34.41 -5.23
N LYS A 143 -17.08 -34.97 -4.74
CA LYS A 143 -17.47 -34.86 -3.31
C LYS A 143 -16.36 -35.30 -2.35
N THR A 144 -15.55 -36.28 -2.72
CA THR A 144 -14.42 -36.77 -1.94
C THR A 144 -13.28 -35.79 -1.76
N ASP A 145 -13.12 -34.86 -2.72
CA ASP A 145 -11.98 -33.95 -2.83
C ASP A 145 -12.32 -32.51 -2.42
N ALA A 146 -13.61 -32.23 -2.22
CA ALA A 146 -14.12 -30.87 -1.97
C ALA A 146 -13.46 -30.18 -0.76
N GLU A 147 -13.17 -30.93 0.32
CA GLU A 147 -12.51 -30.36 1.50
C GLU A 147 -11.05 -30.01 1.22
N THR A 148 -10.32 -30.86 0.52
CA THR A 148 -8.91 -30.64 0.15
C THR A 148 -8.76 -29.41 -0.72
N VAL A 149 -9.63 -29.28 -1.73
CA VAL A 149 -9.64 -28.10 -2.63
C VAL A 149 -10.00 -26.82 -1.85
N ALA A 150 -11.04 -26.91 -0.99
CA ALA A 150 -11.44 -25.77 -0.18
C ALA A 150 -10.31 -25.27 0.73
N GLN A 151 -9.62 -26.17 1.44
CA GLN A 151 -8.49 -25.81 2.32
C GLN A 151 -7.32 -25.20 1.54
N ALA A 152 -6.99 -25.74 0.37
CA ALA A 152 -5.94 -25.18 -0.48
C ALA A 152 -6.26 -23.75 -0.93
N MET A 153 -7.52 -23.47 -1.28
CA MET A 153 -7.98 -22.14 -1.67
C MET A 153 -8.01 -21.17 -0.48
N HIS A 154 -8.50 -21.62 0.68
CA HIS A 154 -8.50 -20.82 1.92
C HIS A 154 -7.10 -20.43 2.36
N ALA A 155 -6.13 -21.33 2.27
CA ALA A 155 -4.73 -21.06 2.59
C ALA A 155 -4.09 -19.96 1.72
N LYS A 156 -4.75 -19.58 0.62
CA LYS A 156 -4.31 -18.50 -0.29
C LYS A 156 -5.20 -17.26 -0.23
N GLY A 157 -6.09 -17.16 0.77
CA GLY A 157 -6.89 -15.96 1.04
C GLY A 157 -8.31 -16.01 0.50
N ALA A 158 -8.78 -17.12 -0.09
CA ALA A 158 -10.18 -17.24 -0.46
C ALA A 158 -11.08 -17.42 0.78
N GLY A 159 -12.30 -16.87 0.74
CA GLY A 159 -13.30 -17.07 1.78
C GLY A 159 -13.09 -16.19 3.02
N CYS A 160 -12.60 -14.97 2.86
CA CYS A 160 -12.58 -13.95 3.91
C CYS A 160 -13.77 -13.00 3.73
N VAL A 161 -14.60 -12.80 4.76
CA VAL A 161 -15.74 -11.90 4.76
C VAL A 161 -15.78 -11.16 6.11
N GLY A 162 -15.32 -9.93 6.15
CA GLY A 162 -15.14 -9.18 7.39
C GLY A 162 -14.18 -9.91 8.34
N GLN A 163 -14.65 -10.20 9.54
CA GLN A 163 -13.90 -10.96 10.55
C GLN A 163 -14.04 -12.49 10.42
N TYR A 164 -14.78 -12.97 9.41
CA TYR A 164 -14.95 -14.39 9.19
C TYR A 164 -13.97 -14.91 8.15
N THR A 165 -13.31 -16.01 8.46
CA THR A 165 -12.38 -16.71 7.56
C THR A 165 -12.93 -18.08 7.18
N ASN A 166 -12.40 -18.69 6.12
CA ASN A 166 -12.80 -20.00 5.62
C ASN A 166 -14.30 -20.07 5.23
N VAL A 167 -14.86 -18.93 4.81
CA VAL A 167 -16.24 -18.87 4.35
C VAL A 167 -16.36 -19.52 2.97
N SER A 168 -17.26 -20.47 2.85
CA SER A 168 -17.59 -21.11 1.57
C SER A 168 -19.07 -21.50 1.53
N PHE A 169 -19.67 -21.47 0.35
CA PHE A 169 -20.97 -22.10 0.11
C PHE A 169 -20.76 -23.39 -0.66
N ARG A 170 -21.48 -24.44 -0.27
CA ARG A 170 -21.38 -25.78 -0.88
C ARG A 170 -22.77 -26.29 -1.25
N GLY A 171 -22.95 -26.58 -2.54
CA GLY A 171 -24.17 -27.19 -3.08
C GLY A 171 -23.84 -28.55 -3.69
N CYS A 172 -24.62 -29.57 -3.40
CA CYS A 172 -24.48 -30.86 -4.06
C CYS A 172 -25.12 -30.82 -5.46
N GLY A 173 -24.46 -31.41 -6.43
CA GLY A 173 -24.93 -31.49 -7.80
C GLY A 173 -24.33 -32.70 -8.53
N THR A 174 -24.57 -32.73 -9.83
CA THR A 174 -24.07 -33.78 -10.70
C THR A 174 -23.37 -33.15 -11.89
N GLY A 175 -22.08 -33.42 -12.04
CA GLY A 175 -21.30 -33.06 -13.22
C GLY A 175 -21.48 -34.09 -14.32
N HIS A 176 -21.55 -33.64 -15.58
CA HIS A 176 -21.61 -34.52 -16.73
C HIS A 176 -20.59 -34.05 -17.79
N PHE A 177 -19.76 -34.96 -18.22
CA PHE A 177 -18.73 -34.67 -19.23
C PHE A 177 -18.38 -35.89 -20.08
N THR A 178 -17.75 -35.65 -21.21
CA THR A 178 -17.22 -36.72 -22.06
C THR A 178 -15.72 -36.55 -22.20
N CYS A 179 -14.97 -37.59 -21.84
CA CYS A 179 -13.51 -37.55 -21.93
C CYS A 179 -13.06 -37.57 -23.39
N GLY A 180 -12.22 -36.62 -23.80
CA GLY A 180 -11.62 -36.57 -25.15
C GLY A 180 -10.61 -37.70 -25.37
N GLN A 181 -10.31 -38.07 -26.63
CA GLN A 181 -9.37 -39.15 -26.95
C GLN A 181 -7.91 -38.88 -26.49
N GLY A 182 -7.55 -37.62 -26.29
CA GLY A 182 -6.21 -37.22 -25.83
C GLY A 182 -6.12 -36.84 -24.34
N SER A 183 -7.22 -37.04 -23.57
CA SER A 183 -7.25 -36.69 -22.14
C SER A 183 -6.69 -37.82 -21.28
N HIS A 184 -6.22 -37.44 -20.06
CA HIS A 184 -5.78 -38.36 -19.04
C HIS A 184 -6.69 -38.18 -17.78
N PRO A 185 -7.97 -38.59 -17.86
CA PRO A 185 -8.94 -38.27 -16.83
C PRO A 185 -8.68 -39.01 -15.53
N ALA A 186 -8.82 -38.29 -14.39
CA ALA A 186 -8.80 -38.90 -13.05
C ALA A 186 -10.05 -39.77 -12.82
N ILE A 187 -11.17 -39.44 -13.45
CA ILE A 187 -12.43 -40.20 -13.43
C ILE A 187 -12.90 -40.37 -14.88
N GLY A 188 -13.26 -41.58 -15.23
CA GLY A 188 -13.76 -41.92 -16.56
C GLY A 188 -12.71 -42.49 -17.52
N THR A 189 -13.13 -42.73 -18.77
CA THR A 189 -12.31 -43.31 -19.85
C THR A 189 -12.45 -42.47 -21.11
N PRO A 190 -11.33 -42.21 -21.85
CA PRO A 190 -11.39 -41.49 -23.11
C PRO A 190 -12.44 -42.04 -24.08
N GLY A 191 -13.30 -41.15 -24.60
CA GLY A 191 -14.40 -41.46 -25.49
C GLY A 191 -15.72 -41.86 -24.87
N THR A 192 -15.79 -41.91 -23.52
CA THR A 192 -17.02 -42.20 -22.75
C THR A 192 -17.56 -40.99 -22.07
N SER A 193 -18.89 -40.95 -21.86
CA SER A 193 -19.55 -39.92 -21.07
C SER A 193 -19.70 -40.40 -19.63
N GLU A 194 -19.34 -39.54 -18.71
CA GLU A 194 -19.36 -39.80 -17.28
C GLU A 194 -20.34 -38.86 -16.55
N THR A 195 -20.85 -39.35 -15.44
CA THR A 195 -21.73 -38.60 -14.53
C THR A 195 -21.19 -38.76 -13.10
N VAL A 196 -20.80 -37.65 -12.49
CA VAL A 196 -20.10 -37.63 -11.22
C VAL A 196 -20.87 -36.79 -10.20
N GLU A 197 -20.99 -37.27 -8.95
CA GLU A 197 -21.45 -36.43 -7.86
C GLU A 197 -20.40 -35.38 -7.50
N GLU A 198 -20.77 -34.12 -7.66
CA GLU A 198 -19.87 -32.98 -7.42
C GLU A 198 -20.46 -32.00 -6.40
N ILE A 199 -19.56 -31.32 -5.73
CA ILE A 199 -19.87 -30.16 -4.91
C ILE A 199 -19.59 -28.90 -5.74
N ARG A 200 -20.61 -28.07 -5.91
CA ARG A 200 -20.43 -26.69 -6.33
C ARG A 200 -19.90 -25.90 -5.12
N LEU A 201 -18.63 -25.56 -5.15
CA LEU A 201 -17.92 -24.83 -4.11
C LEU A 201 -17.77 -23.38 -4.53
N GLU A 202 -18.30 -22.45 -3.71
CA GLU A 202 -18.24 -21.02 -3.97
C GLU A 202 -17.51 -20.29 -2.84
N MET A 203 -16.60 -19.38 -3.21
CA MET A 203 -15.87 -18.52 -2.28
C MET A 203 -15.73 -17.12 -2.85
N VAL A 204 -15.65 -16.12 -1.99
CA VAL A 204 -15.21 -14.77 -2.37
C VAL A 204 -13.69 -14.71 -2.28
N VAL A 205 -13.09 -13.89 -3.14
CA VAL A 205 -11.64 -13.70 -3.19
C VAL A 205 -11.32 -12.27 -3.64
N SER A 206 -10.33 -11.64 -3.01
CA SER A 206 -9.79 -10.36 -3.46
C SER A 206 -9.03 -10.54 -4.78
N GLU A 207 -9.10 -9.55 -5.66
CA GLU A 207 -8.30 -9.49 -6.88
C GLU A 207 -6.81 -9.73 -6.61
N ARG A 208 -6.29 -9.24 -5.46
CA ARG A 208 -4.92 -9.44 -5.00
C ARG A 208 -4.55 -10.91 -4.92
N ASP A 209 -5.44 -11.72 -4.38
CA ASP A 209 -5.19 -13.13 -4.06
C ASP A 209 -5.68 -14.07 -5.17
N LEU A 210 -6.48 -13.59 -6.12
CA LEU A 210 -7.15 -14.39 -7.14
C LEU A 210 -6.20 -15.32 -7.91
N ARG A 211 -5.01 -14.81 -8.30
CA ARG A 211 -4.01 -15.60 -9.03
C ARG A 211 -3.40 -16.70 -8.19
N ALA A 212 -3.19 -16.46 -6.89
CA ALA A 212 -2.66 -17.47 -5.96
C ALA A 212 -3.71 -18.53 -5.65
N VAL A 213 -4.96 -18.11 -5.46
CA VAL A 213 -6.12 -18.99 -5.22
C VAL A 213 -6.39 -19.89 -6.42
N THR A 214 -6.43 -19.35 -7.64
CA THR A 214 -6.66 -20.18 -8.85
C THR A 214 -5.53 -21.18 -9.08
N ARG A 215 -4.28 -20.81 -8.80
CA ARG A 215 -3.15 -21.75 -8.84
C ARG A 215 -3.30 -22.88 -7.81
N ALA A 216 -3.69 -22.54 -6.59
CA ALA A 216 -3.90 -23.53 -5.54
C ALA A 216 -5.08 -24.48 -5.86
N LEU A 217 -6.15 -23.93 -6.46
CA LEU A 217 -7.26 -24.71 -6.98
C LEU A 217 -6.77 -25.76 -7.99
N HIS A 218 -6.04 -25.34 -9.03
CA HIS A 218 -5.50 -26.25 -10.03
C HIS A 218 -4.59 -27.33 -9.46
N GLN A 219 -3.79 -27.00 -8.46
CA GLN A 219 -2.85 -27.94 -7.82
C GLN A 219 -3.57 -28.97 -6.92
N ALA A 220 -4.67 -28.58 -6.30
CA ALA A 220 -5.40 -29.43 -5.36
C ALA A 220 -6.54 -30.22 -6.01
N HIS A 221 -7.02 -29.78 -7.18
CA HIS A 221 -8.12 -30.42 -7.86
C HIS A 221 -7.67 -31.74 -8.51
N PRO A 222 -8.47 -32.83 -8.40
CA PRO A 222 -8.09 -34.12 -8.97
C PRO A 222 -8.13 -34.16 -10.50
N TYR A 223 -8.92 -33.27 -11.14
CA TYR A 223 -9.02 -33.23 -12.61
C TYR A 223 -7.84 -32.49 -13.24
N GLU A 224 -7.38 -32.96 -14.39
CA GLU A 224 -6.36 -32.26 -15.16
C GLU A 224 -6.83 -30.87 -15.65
N GLU A 225 -8.14 -30.76 -15.94
CA GLU A 225 -8.82 -29.53 -16.38
C GLU A 225 -10.04 -29.29 -15.46
N PRO A 226 -9.89 -28.60 -14.31
CA PRO A 226 -11.01 -28.28 -13.45
C PRO A 226 -11.98 -27.31 -14.10
N ALA A 227 -13.28 -27.60 -14.00
CA ALA A 227 -14.31 -26.63 -14.36
C ALA A 227 -14.48 -25.61 -13.24
N PHE A 228 -14.18 -24.34 -13.51
CA PHE A 228 -14.41 -23.25 -12.55
C PHE A 228 -14.71 -21.95 -13.27
N ASP A 229 -15.43 -21.07 -12.59
CA ASP A 229 -15.82 -19.75 -13.05
C ASP A 229 -15.31 -18.67 -12.09
N VAL A 230 -15.00 -17.48 -12.61
CA VAL A 230 -14.62 -16.31 -11.84
C VAL A 230 -15.53 -15.15 -12.21
N PHE A 231 -16.36 -14.69 -11.26
CA PHE A 231 -17.28 -13.58 -11.45
C PHE A 231 -16.78 -12.36 -10.70
N LYS A 232 -16.62 -11.22 -11.36
CA LYS A 232 -16.42 -9.95 -10.70
C LYS A 232 -17.70 -9.55 -10.00
N LEU A 233 -17.63 -9.23 -8.71
CA LEU A 233 -18.76 -8.74 -7.94
C LEU A 233 -18.83 -7.22 -8.05
N GLU A 234 -20.04 -6.67 -8.11
CA GLU A 234 -20.27 -5.25 -7.90
C GLU A 234 -19.85 -4.94 -6.47
N SER A 235 -18.93 -3.99 -6.33
CA SER A 235 -18.32 -3.66 -5.04
C SER A 235 -19.33 -3.09 -4.05
N GLU A 236 -18.95 -3.00 -2.84
CA GLU A 236 -19.55 -2.65 -1.56
C GLU A 236 -19.98 -3.85 -0.73
N VAL A 237 -19.82 -5.05 -1.23
CA VAL A 237 -20.12 -6.23 -0.47
C VAL A 237 -18.88 -6.71 0.28
N HIS A 238 -18.78 -6.23 1.52
CA HIS A 238 -18.27 -7.01 2.65
C HIS A 238 -16.75 -7.09 2.86
N GLY A 239 -16.18 -6.08 3.51
CA GLY A 239 -15.17 -6.29 4.53
C GLY A 239 -13.98 -7.22 4.21
N LEU A 240 -13.66 -7.43 2.95
CA LEU A 240 -12.38 -7.98 2.49
C LEU A 240 -11.31 -6.88 2.53
N THR A 241 -11.54 -5.89 3.35
CA THR A 241 -10.78 -4.67 3.42
C THR A 241 -9.50 -4.91 4.20
N ASP A 242 -8.42 -5.12 3.50
CA ASP A 242 -7.21 -4.42 3.88
C ASP A 242 -7.60 -2.95 3.80
N LEU A 243 -7.57 -2.25 4.91
CA LEU A 243 -8.05 -0.87 5.03
C LEU A 243 -7.09 0.08 4.31
N TYR A 244 -7.14 0.07 2.98
CA TYR A 244 -6.43 1.03 2.15
C TYR A 244 -7.12 2.38 2.24
N GLY A 245 -6.34 3.44 2.29
CA GLY A 245 -6.86 4.79 2.28
C GLY A 245 -5.84 5.82 2.77
N PHE A 246 -6.08 7.09 2.43
CA PHE A 246 -5.19 8.17 2.82
C PHE A 246 -5.47 8.64 4.24
N GLY A 247 -4.41 8.73 5.03
CA GLY A 247 -4.47 9.19 6.40
C GLY A 247 -5.25 8.26 7.32
N MET A 248 -5.45 8.72 8.54
CA MET A 248 -6.18 7.99 9.58
C MET A 248 -7.08 8.96 10.34
N GLU A 249 -8.24 8.49 10.77
CA GLU A 249 -9.05 9.16 11.77
C GLU A 249 -9.23 8.28 13.00
N GLY A 250 -9.42 8.91 14.15
CA GLY A 250 -9.62 8.20 15.41
C GLY A 250 -9.92 9.13 16.56
N ASP A 251 -10.19 8.54 17.71
CA ASP A 251 -10.45 9.25 18.95
C ASP A 251 -9.15 9.41 19.74
N LEU A 252 -8.90 10.60 20.29
CA LEU A 252 -7.83 10.82 21.25
C LEU A 252 -8.10 10.00 22.53
N PRO A 253 -7.05 9.55 23.26
CA PRO A 253 -7.21 8.81 24.53
C PRO A 253 -8.07 9.53 25.56
N ALA A 254 -7.99 10.85 25.57
CA ALA A 254 -8.83 11.74 26.34
C ALA A 254 -9.04 13.06 25.58
N PRO A 255 -10.23 13.67 25.67
CA PRO A 255 -10.47 15.00 25.09
C PRO A 255 -9.50 16.04 25.66
N MET A 256 -8.96 16.89 24.80
CA MET A 256 -8.06 17.96 25.19
C MET A 256 -8.36 19.25 24.43
N THR A 257 -7.87 20.39 24.89
CA THR A 257 -8.03 21.64 24.13
C THR A 257 -7.16 21.62 22.87
N LEU A 258 -7.55 22.37 21.83
CA LEU A 258 -6.72 22.54 20.63
C LEU A 258 -5.30 23.00 20.97
N ARG A 259 -5.16 23.91 21.92
CA ARG A 259 -3.86 24.37 22.43
C ARG A 259 -3.02 23.22 22.99
N ALA A 260 -3.64 22.31 23.76
CA ALA A 260 -2.95 21.17 24.34
C ALA A 260 -2.54 20.17 23.26
N LEU A 261 -3.43 19.90 22.28
CA LEU A 261 -3.14 19.03 21.14
C LEU A 261 -1.97 19.57 20.31
N ILE A 262 -1.94 20.88 20.01
CA ILE A 262 -0.84 21.53 19.31
C ILE A 262 0.49 21.33 20.08
N ALA A 263 0.49 21.55 21.40
CA ALA A 263 1.67 21.36 22.20
C ALA A 263 2.14 19.89 22.20
N HIS A 264 1.20 18.96 22.27
CA HIS A 264 1.47 17.53 22.22
C HIS A 264 2.09 17.13 20.88
N ILE A 265 1.49 17.53 19.74
CA ILE A 265 2.01 17.26 18.39
C ILE A 265 3.43 17.81 18.24
N LYS A 266 3.68 19.04 18.67
CA LYS A 266 5.03 19.63 18.64
C LYS A 266 6.06 18.81 19.40
N GLN A 267 5.67 18.24 20.52
CA GLN A 267 6.55 17.43 21.36
C GLN A 267 6.82 16.06 20.73
N ILE A 268 5.77 15.32 20.33
CA ILE A 268 5.92 13.93 19.87
C ILE A 268 6.59 13.83 18.49
N TRP A 269 6.38 14.83 17.62
CA TRP A 269 6.99 14.85 16.29
C TRP A 269 8.19 15.77 16.17
N ASP A 270 8.66 16.35 17.29
CA ASP A 270 9.80 17.27 17.32
C ASP A 270 9.67 18.38 16.27
N ILE A 271 8.57 19.15 16.39
CA ILE A 271 8.23 20.26 15.47
C ILE A 271 8.51 21.58 16.18
N PRO A 272 9.45 22.41 15.69
CA PRO A 272 9.77 23.69 16.32
C PRO A 272 8.62 24.69 16.27
N SER A 273 7.91 24.72 15.14
CA SER A 273 6.76 25.60 14.91
C SER A 273 5.75 24.95 13.98
N LEU A 274 4.47 25.29 14.13
CA LEU A 274 3.41 24.89 13.24
C LEU A 274 2.38 26.02 13.11
N ARG A 275 1.51 25.94 12.08
CA ARG A 275 0.40 26.86 11.91
C ARG A 275 -0.91 26.16 12.23
N ALA A 276 -1.84 26.85 12.87
CA ALA A 276 -3.15 26.28 13.14
C ALA A 276 -4.26 27.34 13.04
N ALA A 277 -5.44 26.88 12.64
CA ALA A 277 -6.68 27.65 12.70
C ALA A 277 -7.70 26.91 13.55
N GLY A 278 -8.50 27.67 14.31
CA GLY A 278 -9.50 27.17 15.25
C GLY A 278 -9.45 27.95 16.58
N ASN A 279 -10.45 27.73 17.45
CA ASN A 279 -10.42 28.30 18.78
C ASN A 279 -9.45 27.48 19.67
N ALA A 280 -8.44 28.13 20.21
CA ALA A 280 -7.40 27.46 21.01
C ALA A 280 -7.96 26.69 22.23
N ASP A 281 -9.09 27.13 22.76
CA ASP A 281 -9.73 26.54 23.95
C ASP A 281 -10.87 25.55 23.57
N GLN A 282 -11.15 25.33 22.25
CA GLN A 282 -12.10 24.30 21.85
C GLN A 282 -11.60 22.92 22.24
N MET A 283 -12.53 22.06 22.66
CA MET A 283 -12.25 20.67 22.95
C MET A 283 -12.12 19.87 21.66
N VAL A 284 -11.12 19.01 21.61
CA VAL A 284 -10.85 18.08 20.52
C VAL A 284 -10.88 16.68 21.10
N SER A 285 -11.74 15.84 20.57
CA SER A 285 -11.90 14.43 20.97
C SER A 285 -11.55 13.50 19.82
N ARG A 286 -11.93 13.89 18.58
CA ARG A 286 -11.72 13.10 17.36
C ARG A 286 -10.90 13.88 16.36
N VAL A 287 -9.87 13.25 15.88
CA VAL A 287 -8.94 13.84 14.91
C VAL A 287 -8.87 13.00 13.64
N ALA A 288 -8.52 13.67 12.56
CA ALA A 288 -8.02 13.02 11.36
C ALA A 288 -6.65 13.61 11.01
N PHE A 289 -5.82 12.83 10.35
CA PHE A 289 -4.61 13.36 9.75
C PHE A 289 -4.38 12.76 8.36
N VAL A 290 -3.67 13.51 7.52
CA VAL A 290 -3.14 13.08 6.22
C VAL A 290 -1.71 13.61 6.16
N ASN A 291 -0.73 12.71 6.00
CA ASN A 291 0.66 13.10 5.82
C ASN A 291 0.85 13.91 4.53
N GLY A 292 1.91 14.71 4.46
CA GLY A 292 2.19 15.58 3.33
C GLY A 292 1.07 16.61 3.09
N ALA A 293 0.62 16.77 1.85
CA ALA A 293 -0.32 17.81 1.40
C ALA A 293 -1.79 17.33 1.40
N GLY A 294 -2.42 17.24 2.55
CA GLY A 294 -3.79 16.76 2.73
C GLY A 294 -4.87 17.81 2.91
N ALA A 295 -4.56 19.12 2.89
CA ALA A 295 -5.51 20.19 3.20
C ALA A 295 -6.77 20.19 2.30
N LYS A 296 -6.66 19.75 1.04
CA LYS A 296 -7.79 19.61 0.10
C LYS A 296 -8.90 18.67 0.62
N PHE A 297 -8.56 17.76 1.52
CA PHE A 297 -9.50 16.78 2.07
C PHE A 297 -10.32 17.28 3.28
N ILE A 298 -10.19 18.54 3.68
CA ILE A 298 -10.98 19.14 4.76
C ILE A 298 -12.50 18.99 4.52
N SER A 299 -12.94 18.89 3.27
CA SER A 299 -14.34 18.65 2.91
C SER A 299 -14.86 17.28 3.33
N ASN A 300 -13.98 16.33 3.54
CA ASN A 300 -14.27 14.95 3.94
C ASN A 300 -14.31 14.79 5.48
N ALA A 301 -13.83 15.78 6.25
CA ALA A 301 -13.70 15.73 7.70
C ALA A 301 -15.07 15.88 8.42
N ARG A 302 -15.95 14.90 8.25
CA ARG A 302 -17.26 14.87 8.89
C ARG A 302 -17.15 14.22 10.26
N GLY A 303 -17.62 14.94 11.31
CA GLY A 303 -17.55 14.45 12.68
C GLY A 303 -16.12 14.42 13.25
N ILE A 304 -15.21 15.19 12.65
CA ILE A 304 -13.83 15.40 13.07
C ILE A 304 -13.71 16.79 13.69
N ASP A 305 -13.05 16.89 14.83
CA ASP A 305 -12.82 18.16 15.53
C ASP A 305 -11.60 18.90 14.97
N ALA A 306 -10.56 18.15 14.57
CA ALA A 306 -9.32 18.70 14.02
C ALA A 306 -8.76 17.82 12.89
N LEU A 307 -8.30 18.47 11.80
CA LEU A 307 -7.50 17.84 10.72
C LEU A 307 -6.05 18.28 10.87
N ILE A 308 -5.13 17.32 10.83
CA ILE A 308 -3.68 17.51 10.90
C ILE A 308 -3.09 17.15 9.55
N THR A 309 -2.28 18.04 8.94
CA THR A 309 -1.65 17.78 7.63
C THR A 309 -0.47 18.75 7.42
N GLY A 310 0.05 18.86 6.21
CA GLY A 310 1.05 19.84 5.78
C GLY A 310 0.60 20.67 4.59
N ASP A 311 1.45 21.61 4.16
CA ASP A 311 1.28 22.43 2.95
C ASP A 311 -0.01 23.23 2.87
N CYS A 312 -0.54 23.70 4.00
CA CYS A 312 -1.79 24.44 4.03
C CYS A 312 -1.62 25.88 3.53
N GLY A 313 -2.44 26.27 2.57
CA GLY A 313 -2.53 27.66 2.10
C GLY A 313 -3.56 28.50 2.88
N HIS A 314 -3.59 29.82 2.63
CA HIS A 314 -4.53 30.74 3.28
C HIS A 314 -5.98 30.27 3.18
N HIS A 315 -6.41 29.84 2.00
CA HIS A 315 -7.78 29.44 1.76
C HIS A 315 -8.16 28.13 2.43
N ASP A 316 -7.20 27.25 2.74
CA ASP A 316 -7.44 26.01 3.47
C ASP A 316 -7.81 26.31 4.92
N PHE A 317 -7.07 27.21 5.57
CA PHE A 317 -7.39 27.68 6.92
C PHE A 317 -8.75 28.38 6.99
N ASP A 318 -9.06 29.26 6.03
CA ASP A 318 -10.34 29.94 5.95
C ASP A 318 -11.52 28.95 5.72
N ASN A 319 -11.33 27.93 4.88
CA ASN A 319 -12.31 26.87 4.67
C ASN A 319 -12.52 26.02 5.94
N ALA A 320 -11.47 25.71 6.66
CA ALA A 320 -11.55 24.98 7.94
C ALA A 320 -12.37 25.77 8.99
N ILE A 321 -12.06 27.05 9.15
CA ILE A 321 -12.79 27.95 10.08
C ILE A 321 -14.28 27.98 9.73
N ARG A 322 -14.63 28.13 8.44
CA ARG A 322 -16.03 28.14 7.99
C ARG A 322 -16.77 26.84 8.28
N ARG A 323 -16.06 25.72 8.33
CA ARG A 323 -16.61 24.40 8.65
C ARG A 323 -16.65 24.09 10.15
N GLY A 324 -16.05 24.96 10.99
CA GLY A 324 -15.95 24.73 12.42
C GLY A 324 -14.95 23.62 12.81
N ILE A 325 -14.01 23.28 11.91
CA ILE A 325 -13.00 22.25 12.10
C ILE A 325 -11.66 22.96 12.36
N ALA A 326 -10.91 22.53 13.37
CA ALA A 326 -9.54 23.00 13.52
C ALA A 326 -8.66 22.41 12.41
N LEU A 327 -7.78 23.23 11.82
CA LEU A 327 -6.77 22.78 10.86
C LEU A 327 -5.39 23.03 11.44
N ILE A 328 -4.58 21.97 11.52
CA ILE A 328 -3.20 22.02 12.03
C ILE A 328 -2.27 21.69 10.85
N ASP A 329 -1.49 22.66 10.43
CA ASP A 329 -0.41 22.47 9.47
C ASP A 329 0.86 22.10 10.25
N ALA A 330 1.09 20.82 10.38
CA ALA A 330 2.23 20.25 11.11
C ALA A 330 3.50 20.18 10.26
N GLY A 331 3.39 20.51 8.96
CA GLY A 331 4.48 20.47 8.00
C GLY A 331 4.49 19.17 7.16
N HIS A 332 4.87 19.31 5.89
CA HIS A 332 4.98 18.19 4.95
C HIS A 332 6.10 17.24 5.41
N TYR A 333 7.30 17.77 5.53
CA TYR A 333 8.48 17.01 5.96
C TYR A 333 8.26 16.35 7.33
N GLU A 334 7.69 17.07 8.28
CA GLU A 334 7.49 16.61 9.66
C GLU A 334 6.54 15.40 9.73
N THR A 335 5.56 15.34 8.85
CA THR A 335 4.60 14.23 8.79
C THR A 335 5.11 13.04 7.97
N GLU A 336 6.20 13.20 7.20
CA GLU A 336 6.74 12.16 6.31
C GLU A 336 8.18 11.74 6.62
N LYS A 337 8.90 12.45 7.49
CA LYS A 337 10.32 12.16 7.82
C LYS A 337 10.60 10.74 8.33
N TYR A 338 9.58 9.99 8.71
CA TYR A 338 9.68 8.59 9.15
C TYR A 338 9.62 7.58 8.00
N ILE A 339 9.22 8.01 6.81
CA ILE A 339 9.03 7.09 5.67
C ILE A 339 10.33 6.37 5.26
N PRO A 340 11.51 7.02 5.21
CA PRO A 340 12.75 6.32 4.89
C PRO A 340 13.06 5.16 5.85
N GLN A 341 12.71 5.28 7.14
CA GLN A 341 12.82 4.22 8.13
C GLN A 341 11.84 3.08 7.83
N ILE A 342 10.60 3.41 7.44
CA ILE A 342 9.57 2.42 7.07
C ILE A 342 10.01 1.63 5.84
N LEU A 343 10.58 2.31 4.84
CA LEU A 343 11.13 1.68 3.64
C LEU A 343 12.31 0.77 3.97
N ALA A 344 13.25 1.25 4.79
CA ALA A 344 14.41 0.46 5.23
C ALA A 344 13.96 -0.79 6.01
N GLN A 345 13.04 -0.63 6.95
CA GLN A 345 12.51 -1.75 7.73
C GLN A 345 11.79 -2.77 6.85
N THR A 346 11.02 -2.30 5.86
CA THR A 346 10.34 -3.18 4.89
C THR A 346 11.32 -4.07 4.13
N LEU A 347 12.47 -3.53 3.75
CA LEU A 347 13.52 -4.31 3.07
C LEU A 347 14.21 -5.29 4.03
N MET A 348 14.51 -4.86 5.25
CA MET A 348 15.17 -5.70 6.26
C MET A 348 14.29 -6.87 6.72
N ASP A 349 12.97 -6.67 6.81
CA ASP A 349 12.01 -7.71 7.19
C ASP A 349 11.66 -8.67 6.05
N SER A 350 12.15 -8.40 4.85
CA SER A 350 11.88 -9.23 3.68
C SER A 350 12.68 -10.52 3.67
N ALA A 351 12.31 -11.45 2.78
CA ALA A 351 13.04 -12.70 2.57
C ALA A 351 14.52 -12.52 2.17
N PHE A 352 14.88 -11.35 1.65
CA PHE A 352 16.23 -10.98 1.21
C PHE A 352 16.95 -10.03 2.19
N GLY A 353 16.36 -9.72 3.34
CA GLY A 353 16.92 -8.74 4.28
C GLY A 353 18.35 -9.04 4.72
N ASN A 354 18.69 -10.32 4.86
CA ASN A 354 20.06 -10.76 5.20
C ASN A 354 21.07 -10.63 4.04
N GLU A 355 20.61 -10.40 2.81
CA GLU A 355 21.46 -10.22 1.61
C GLU A 355 21.67 -8.74 1.28
N LEU A 356 20.99 -7.82 1.97
CA LEU A 356 21.00 -6.39 1.70
C LEU A 356 21.68 -5.61 2.83
N GLU A 357 22.50 -4.64 2.46
CA GLU A 357 22.92 -3.55 3.32
C GLU A 357 21.98 -2.36 3.04
N VAL A 358 21.17 -1.97 4.01
CA VAL A 358 20.23 -0.87 3.88
C VAL A 358 20.67 0.29 4.76
N GLN A 359 20.81 1.47 4.18
CA GLN A 359 21.15 2.70 4.87
C GLN A 359 20.05 3.75 4.63
N ILE A 360 19.73 4.52 5.68
CA ILE A 360 18.87 5.69 5.57
C ILE A 360 19.78 6.88 5.25
N ALA A 361 19.41 7.68 4.25
CA ALA A 361 20.19 8.86 3.87
C ALA A 361 20.31 9.84 5.06
N ARG A 362 21.51 10.36 5.28
CA ARG A 362 21.84 11.25 6.40
C ARG A 362 21.48 12.70 6.13
N GLU A 363 21.58 13.09 4.85
CA GLU A 363 21.42 14.46 4.38
C GLU A 363 19.94 14.79 4.05
N MET A 364 19.01 14.25 4.85
CA MET A 364 17.59 14.59 4.73
C MET A 364 17.25 15.70 5.72
N ARG A 365 16.68 16.77 5.23
CA ARG A 365 16.22 17.90 6.06
C ARG A 365 15.03 18.59 5.40
N ASN A 366 14.27 19.30 6.21
CA ASN A 366 13.26 20.19 5.69
C ASN A 366 13.91 21.18 4.69
N PRO A 367 13.35 21.38 3.48
CA PRO A 367 13.92 22.29 2.47
C PRO A 367 13.88 23.78 2.87
N PHE A 368 13.17 24.13 3.94
CA PHE A 368 13.09 25.51 4.47
C PHE A 368 13.28 25.53 5.99
N GLU A 369 13.65 26.70 6.49
CA GLU A 369 13.76 27.00 7.91
C GLU A 369 12.72 28.06 8.31
N VAL A 370 12.25 28.02 9.55
CA VAL A 370 11.33 29.03 10.09
C VAL A 370 12.13 29.93 11.03
N TYR A 371 12.10 31.22 10.76
CA TYR A 371 12.82 32.24 11.50
C TYR A 371 11.90 32.99 12.48
#